data_18c5a33307fb98e832497022f4bc64d6
#
_entry.id   18c5a33307fb98e832497022f4bc64d6
#
_cell.length_a   1.000
_cell.length_b   1.000
_cell.length_c   1.000
_cell.angle_alpha   90.00
_cell.angle_beta   90.00
_cell.angle_gamma   90.00
#
_symmetry.space_group_name_H-M   'P 1'
#
loop_
_entity.id
_entity.type
_entity.pdbx_description
1 polymer ?
#
loop_
_entity_poly.entity_id
_entity_poly.type
_entity_poly.pdbx_seq_one_letter_code
_entity_poly.pdbx_strand_id
1 'polypeptide(L)'
;RTKPGDLFSKEALQRSARELASMGHFDPEAINPVPEPNYEDGTVDINYNLKQKSNDQVELSLGWGQTGVIGRVGLKLNNFSMANLFRRNREHRGIMPIGDGETLSLGAQTNGSYYQSYNVQYSTNWLGGKRPIQFNVGVSYSKQTDVSPNYYNSGYLNNYNNYRYGYGSYNYANYDNYRDPNKYVKLFSIYAGWGKRLNWPDDYFTLSLQLQYQRYMLRNWRYFIMSNGSANNLNLNIALNRTSTDNQLFPRRGSDFSVSLTITPPWSKWDHKDYAHLATDRNSPTYSQEQQEKYRWVEYHKWKFKARTFTALTSGQKCFVLMTRVEFGLLGSYNKNKKSPFETYYMGGDGMSGYSTGYAEETIGLRGYENGSLTPYGAEGYAYSRMSLELRYPFLLGNTTIYGLGFVEAGNAWTETSKFNPFDMKRSAGLGVRIFLPMVGMMRS
;
A
#
# COMPACT_ATOMS: atom_id res chain seq x y z
N ARG A 1 5.23 -1.33 -27.33
CA ARG A 1 3.85 -1.13 -27.84
C ARG A 1 3.76 -1.15 -29.34
N THR A 2 4.80 -0.79 -30.01
CA THR A 2 4.94 -1.00 -31.47
C THR A 2 5.22 -2.46 -31.74
N LYS A 3 4.50 -3.04 -32.69
CA LYS A 3 4.69 -4.42 -33.15
C LYS A 3 5.09 -4.40 -34.63
N PRO A 4 5.85 -5.38 -35.07
CA PRO A 4 6.07 -5.57 -36.50
C PRO A 4 4.73 -5.66 -37.26
N GLY A 5 4.58 -4.84 -38.30
CA GLY A 5 3.35 -4.77 -39.10
C GLY A 5 2.35 -3.68 -38.66
N ASP A 6 2.59 -2.97 -37.59
CA ASP A 6 1.77 -1.83 -37.19
C ASP A 6 2.11 -0.59 -38.06
N LEU A 7 1.12 0.31 -38.24
CA LEU A 7 1.37 1.59 -38.89
C LEU A 7 2.35 2.46 -38.06
N PHE A 8 3.29 3.11 -38.75
CA PHE A 8 4.24 4.00 -38.09
C PHE A 8 3.53 5.15 -37.36
N SER A 9 3.81 5.29 -36.09
CA SER A 9 3.29 6.40 -35.26
C SER A 9 4.41 6.93 -34.37
N LYS A 10 4.72 8.22 -34.52
CA LYS A 10 5.68 8.92 -33.67
C LYS A 10 5.27 8.91 -32.19
N GLU A 11 3.96 9.00 -31.93
CA GLU A 11 3.43 8.95 -30.57
C GLU A 11 3.61 7.58 -29.93
N ALA A 12 3.32 6.49 -30.66
CA ALA A 12 3.55 5.13 -30.21
C ALA A 12 5.03 4.85 -29.96
N LEU A 13 5.93 5.40 -30.79
CA LEU A 13 7.36 5.30 -30.62
C LEU A 13 7.84 5.99 -29.33
N GLN A 14 7.43 7.23 -29.13
CA GLN A 14 7.76 7.99 -27.90
C GLN A 14 7.20 7.32 -26.64
N ARG A 15 6.02 6.72 -26.74
CA ARG A 15 5.41 5.97 -25.65
C ARG A 15 6.20 4.70 -25.36
N SER A 16 6.65 3.96 -26.38
CA SER A 16 7.50 2.79 -26.22
C SER A 16 8.83 3.14 -25.57
N ALA A 17 9.47 4.23 -25.97
CA ALA A 17 10.70 4.71 -25.34
C ALA A 17 10.50 5.06 -23.85
N ARG A 18 9.40 5.76 -23.52
CA ARG A 18 9.05 6.05 -22.11
C ARG A 18 8.79 4.80 -21.29
N GLU A 19 8.17 3.78 -21.87
CA GLU A 19 7.94 2.50 -21.18
C GLU A 19 9.25 1.76 -20.93
N LEU A 20 10.16 1.72 -21.91
CA LEU A 20 11.50 1.14 -21.72
C LEU A 20 12.28 1.88 -20.63
N ALA A 21 12.22 3.21 -20.60
CA ALA A 21 12.83 4.01 -19.53
C ALA A 21 12.23 3.70 -18.16
N SER A 22 10.91 3.50 -18.10
CA SER A 22 10.21 3.23 -16.84
C SER A 22 10.48 1.82 -16.27
N MET A 23 10.93 0.88 -17.10
CA MET A 23 11.35 -0.45 -16.65
C MET A 23 12.59 -0.41 -15.75
N GLY A 24 13.42 0.66 -15.86
CA GLY A 24 14.59 0.85 -15.03
C GLY A 24 15.77 -0.09 -15.34
N HIS A 25 15.67 -0.97 -16.34
CA HIS A 25 16.74 -1.88 -16.77
C HIS A 25 17.74 -1.25 -17.73
N PHE A 26 17.35 -0.15 -18.35
CA PHE A 26 18.13 0.55 -19.36
C PHE A 26 18.44 1.96 -18.92
N ASP A 27 19.54 2.48 -19.41
CA ASP A 27 19.92 3.88 -19.23
C ASP A 27 18.93 4.79 -20.01
N PRO A 28 18.14 5.63 -19.34
CA PRO A 28 17.13 6.46 -20.00
C PRO A 28 17.72 7.41 -21.05
N GLU A 29 18.97 7.83 -20.86
CA GLU A 29 19.67 8.73 -21.80
C GLU A 29 20.14 8.00 -23.06
N ALA A 30 20.31 6.69 -22.98
CA ALA A 30 20.71 5.84 -24.10
C ALA A 30 19.53 5.27 -24.91
N ILE A 31 18.28 5.49 -24.47
CA ILE A 31 17.10 5.03 -25.19
C ILE A 31 16.77 6.00 -26.32
N ASN A 32 17.34 5.73 -27.48
CA ASN A 32 17.05 6.53 -28.68
C ASN A 32 16.55 5.60 -29.80
N PRO A 33 15.25 5.57 -30.08
CA PRO A 33 14.71 4.82 -31.20
C PRO A 33 15.06 5.55 -32.51
N VAL A 34 15.77 4.85 -33.39
CA VAL A 34 16.18 5.37 -34.71
C VAL A 34 15.27 4.74 -35.76
N PRO A 35 14.40 5.50 -36.44
CA PRO A 35 13.62 5.02 -37.56
C PRO A 35 14.47 5.02 -38.83
N GLU A 36 14.53 3.89 -39.51
CA GLU A 36 15.22 3.72 -40.79
C GLU A 36 14.16 3.42 -41.86
N PRO A 37 13.82 4.39 -42.74
CA PRO A 37 12.84 4.18 -43.79
C PRO A 37 13.41 3.32 -44.92
N ASN A 38 12.68 2.28 -45.26
CA ASN A 38 12.91 1.48 -46.48
C ASN A 38 11.98 1.98 -47.59
N TYR A 39 12.52 2.69 -48.53
CA TYR A 39 11.74 3.28 -49.64
C TYR A 39 11.29 2.26 -50.71
N GLU A 40 11.90 1.09 -50.76
CA GLU A 40 11.53 0.05 -51.74
C GLU A 40 10.24 -0.65 -51.34
N ASP A 41 10.07 -0.95 -50.06
CA ASP A 41 8.90 -1.67 -49.52
C ASP A 41 7.88 -0.75 -48.86
N GLY A 42 8.17 0.56 -48.75
CA GLY A 42 7.31 1.51 -48.03
C GLY A 42 7.20 1.25 -46.53
N THR A 43 8.18 0.58 -45.94
CA THR A 43 8.24 0.22 -44.53
C THR A 43 9.25 1.08 -43.76
N VAL A 44 9.16 1.07 -42.43
CA VAL A 44 10.11 1.76 -41.53
C VAL A 44 10.59 0.76 -40.50
N ASP A 45 11.90 0.49 -40.51
CA ASP A 45 12.54 -0.29 -39.46
C ASP A 45 12.87 0.62 -38.27
N ILE A 46 12.59 0.12 -37.06
CA ILE A 46 12.84 0.89 -35.85
C ILE A 46 13.90 0.18 -35.00
N ASN A 47 15.09 0.77 -34.96
CA ASN A 47 16.19 0.26 -34.17
C ASN A 47 16.21 0.91 -32.78
N TYR A 48 16.07 0.09 -31.74
CA TYR A 48 16.21 0.51 -30.34
C TYR A 48 17.63 0.17 -29.84
N ASN A 49 18.47 1.18 -29.76
CA ASN A 49 19.78 1.03 -29.13
C ASN A 49 19.61 1.15 -27.61
N LEU A 50 19.82 0.03 -26.91
CA LEU A 50 19.61 -0.05 -25.47
C LEU A 50 20.94 -0.33 -24.76
N LYS A 51 21.27 0.48 -23.75
CA LYS A 51 22.40 0.25 -22.87
C LYS A 51 21.86 -0.25 -21.52
N GLN A 52 22.26 -1.45 -21.13
CA GLN A 52 21.89 -1.98 -19.82
C GLN A 52 22.55 -1.19 -18.71
N LYS A 53 21.75 -0.93 -17.66
CA LYS A 53 22.21 -0.26 -16.45
C LYS A 53 22.00 -1.23 -15.27
N SER A 54 23.03 -1.38 -14.41
CA SER A 54 22.83 -2.05 -13.13
C SER A 54 21.83 -1.24 -12.31
N ASN A 55 20.74 -1.85 -11.92
CA ASN A 55 19.63 -1.19 -11.26
C ASN A 55 19.31 -1.86 -9.92
N ASP A 56 20.26 -2.61 -9.38
CA ASP A 56 20.12 -3.17 -8.03
C ASP A 56 20.15 -2.02 -7.03
N GLN A 57 19.21 -2.04 -6.10
CA GLN A 57 19.00 -0.97 -5.15
C GLN A 57 19.16 -1.52 -3.73
N VAL A 58 19.98 -0.85 -2.95
CA VAL A 58 19.99 -0.99 -1.51
C VAL A 58 19.25 0.20 -0.93
N GLU A 59 18.13 -0.07 -0.27
CA GLU A 59 17.32 0.94 0.39
C GLU A 59 17.65 0.93 1.88
N LEU A 60 18.14 2.04 2.38
CA LEU A 60 18.33 2.28 3.80
C LEU A 60 17.48 3.47 4.17
N SER A 61 16.52 3.29 5.07
CA SER A 61 15.73 4.41 5.55
C SER A 61 15.66 4.39 7.08
N LEU A 62 15.78 5.58 7.66
CA LEU A 62 15.57 5.84 9.06
C LEU A 62 14.40 6.79 9.18
N GLY A 63 13.42 6.43 9.99
CA GLY A 63 12.27 7.25 10.30
C GLY A 63 12.19 7.51 11.79
N TRP A 64 11.49 8.58 12.15
CA TRP A 64 11.20 8.91 13.54
C TRP A 64 9.69 8.96 13.73
N GLY A 65 9.17 8.26 14.72
CA GLY A 65 7.74 8.24 15.04
C GLY A 65 7.49 8.30 16.54
N GLN A 66 6.23 8.24 16.93
CA GLN A 66 5.81 8.26 18.33
C GLN A 66 6.44 7.12 19.15
N THR A 67 6.81 6.03 18.48
CA THR A 67 7.39 4.83 19.09
C THR A 67 8.93 4.77 18.95
N GLY A 68 9.57 5.88 18.59
CA GLY A 68 11.03 5.98 18.44
C GLY A 68 11.52 5.86 17.00
N VAL A 69 12.77 5.46 16.84
CA VAL A 69 13.44 5.35 15.54
C VAL A 69 13.07 4.05 14.84
N ILE A 70 12.74 4.15 13.56
CA ILE A 70 12.49 3.01 12.69
C ILE A 70 13.64 2.87 11.72
N GLY A 71 14.19 1.68 11.67
CA GLY A 71 15.12 1.29 10.64
C GLY A 71 14.45 0.40 9.59
N ARG A 72 14.68 0.69 8.32
CA ARG A 72 14.31 -0.17 7.20
C ARG A 72 15.54 -0.45 6.36
N VAL A 73 15.74 -1.72 6.03
CA VAL A 73 16.75 -2.18 5.09
C VAL A 73 16.05 -2.94 4.00
N GLY A 74 16.29 -2.56 2.75
CA GLY A 74 15.77 -3.22 1.57
C GLY A 74 16.88 -3.55 0.59
N LEU A 75 16.81 -4.72 -0.01
CA LEU A 75 17.63 -5.12 -1.15
C LEU A 75 16.69 -5.45 -2.30
N LYS A 76 16.84 -4.75 -3.42
CA LYS A 76 16.04 -4.98 -4.61
C LYS A 76 16.95 -5.28 -5.79
N LEU A 77 16.90 -6.53 -6.26
CA LEU A 77 17.62 -7.03 -7.41
C LEU A 77 16.69 -6.96 -8.63
N ASN A 78 16.94 -6.04 -9.54
CA ASN A 78 16.01 -5.74 -10.64
C ASN A 78 16.27 -6.52 -11.93
N ASN A 79 17.36 -7.25 -12.02
CA ASN A 79 17.68 -8.10 -13.17
C ASN A 79 17.95 -9.53 -12.72
N PHE A 80 17.18 -10.02 -11.77
CA PHE A 80 17.27 -11.36 -11.24
C PHE A 80 16.82 -12.38 -12.30
N SER A 81 17.32 -13.60 -12.22
CA SER A 81 16.90 -14.72 -13.03
C SER A 81 16.67 -15.96 -12.18
N MET A 82 15.41 -16.34 -12.01
CA MET A 82 15.03 -17.56 -11.32
C MET A 82 15.50 -18.80 -12.11
N ALA A 83 15.44 -18.76 -13.45
CA ALA A 83 15.89 -19.84 -14.30
C ALA A 83 17.40 -20.10 -14.13
N ASN A 84 18.20 -19.05 -14.04
CA ASN A 84 19.63 -19.16 -13.84
C ASN A 84 20.02 -19.61 -12.40
N LEU A 85 19.15 -19.46 -11.42
CA LEU A 85 19.36 -19.99 -10.07
C LEU A 85 19.49 -21.54 -10.07
N PHE A 86 18.76 -22.22 -10.96
CA PHE A 86 18.70 -23.69 -11.02
C PHE A 86 19.51 -24.29 -12.16
N ARG A 87 20.07 -23.49 -13.06
CA ARG A 87 20.90 -23.99 -14.17
C ARG A 87 22.32 -24.30 -13.68
N ARG A 88 22.82 -25.48 -14.03
CA ARG A 88 24.13 -26.01 -13.59
C ARG A 88 25.32 -25.41 -14.36
N ASN A 89 25.15 -24.99 -15.60
CA ASN A 89 26.18 -24.33 -16.42
C ASN A 89 25.88 -22.84 -16.49
N ARG A 90 26.64 -22.06 -15.76
CA ARG A 90 26.44 -20.62 -15.63
C ARG A 90 27.65 -19.86 -16.13
N GLU A 91 27.50 -19.09 -17.16
CA GLU A 91 28.39 -17.97 -17.45
C GLU A 91 27.98 -16.81 -16.52
N HIS A 92 28.47 -16.83 -15.28
CA HIS A 92 28.15 -15.78 -14.33
C HIS A 92 29.26 -14.76 -14.22
N ARG A 93 28.91 -13.53 -14.35
CA ARG A 93 29.69 -12.41 -13.82
C ARG A 93 29.05 -11.96 -12.49
N GLY A 94 29.35 -12.65 -11.39
CA GLY A 94 28.89 -12.26 -10.06
C GLY A 94 28.25 -13.37 -9.23
N ILE A 95 27.93 -13.03 -7.96
CA ILE A 95 27.39 -13.98 -6.95
C ILE A 95 25.89 -14.26 -7.23
N MET A 96 25.17 -13.29 -7.79
CA MET A 96 23.72 -13.37 -8.00
C MET A 96 23.37 -13.75 -9.43
N PRO A 97 22.36 -14.63 -9.64
CA PRO A 97 21.89 -15.00 -10.97
C PRO A 97 21.13 -13.83 -11.60
N ILE A 98 21.61 -13.33 -12.73
CA ILE A 98 21.03 -12.20 -13.46
C ILE A 98 20.71 -12.58 -14.90
N GLY A 99 19.84 -11.80 -15.56
CA GLY A 99 19.65 -11.85 -17.01
C GLY A 99 18.21 -11.87 -17.51
N ASP A 100 17.20 -12.23 -16.70
CA ASP A 100 15.81 -12.37 -17.16
C ASP A 100 14.92 -11.13 -16.86
N GLY A 101 15.50 -10.07 -16.28
CA GLY A 101 14.75 -8.86 -15.95
C GLY A 101 13.67 -9.05 -14.87
N GLU A 102 13.78 -10.11 -14.10
CA GLU A 102 12.92 -10.38 -12.97
C GLU A 102 13.37 -9.56 -11.75
N THR A 103 12.50 -9.38 -10.78
CA THR A 103 12.83 -8.62 -9.58
C THR A 103 12.69 -9.49 -8.35
N LEU A 104 13.76 -9.57 -7.57
CA LEU A 104 13.75 -10.15 -6.23
C LEU A 104 13.95 -9.02 -5.20
N SER A 105 12.99 -8.87 -4.29
CA SER A 105 13.03 -7.86 -3.23
C SER A 105 13.07 -8.54 -1.87
N LEU A 106 14.03 -8.14 -1.06
CA LEU A 106 14.17 -8.55 0.33
C LEU A 106 14.04 -7.31 1.20
N GLY A 107 13.23 -7.34 2.21
CA GLY A 107 13.03 -6.20 3.10
C GLY A 107 12.97 -6.61 4.56
N ALA A 108 13.60 -5.83 5.41
CA ALA A 108 13.48 -5.92 6.85
C ALA A 108 13.23 -4.53 7.42
N GLN A 109 12.26 -4.43 8.31
CA GLN A 109 11.94 -3.19 9.02
C GLN A 109 11.85 -3.49 10.51
N THR A 110 12.45 -2.63 11.29
CA THR A 110 12.40 -2.79 12.75
C THR A 110 12.26 -1.45 13.45
N ASN A 111 11.51 -1.47 14.54
CA ASN A 111 11.55 -0.45 15.58
C ASN A 111 11.90 -1.18 16.88
N GLY A 112 13.16 -1.61 16.95
CA GLY A 112 13.62 -2.42 18.07
C GLY A 112 12.72 -3.62 18.32
N SER A 113 12.27 -3.76 19.54
CA SER A 113 11.43 -4.85 19.98
C SER A 113 9.92 -4.61 19.83
N TYR A 114 9.53 -3.35 19.52
CA TYR A 114 8.12 -2.96 19.35
C TYR A 114 7.51 -3.48 18.06
N TYR A 115 8.20 -3.28 16.94
CA TYR A 115 7.76 -3.71 15.62
C TYR A 115 8.91 -4.35 14.85
N GLN A 116 8.64 -5.47 14.23
CA GLN A 116 9.55 -6.17 13.34
C GLN A 116 8.76 -6.70 12.14
N SER A 117 9.29 -6.50 10.94
CA SER A 117 8.68 -7.01 9.72
C SER A 117 9.76 -7.48 8.75
N TYR A 118 9.52 -8.62 8.13
CA TYR A 118 10.39 -9.22 7.13
C TYR A 118 9.54 -9.58 5.92
N ASN A 119 10.03 -9.27 4.74
CA ASN A 119 9.34 -9.61 3.49
C ASN A 119 10.32 -10.08 2.42
N VAL A 120 9.88 -11.06 1.66
CA VAL A 120 10.54 -11.56 0.46
C VAL A 120 9.51 -11.55 -0.65
N GLN A 121 9.83 -10.90 -1.75
CA GLN A 121 8.94 -10.81 -2.90
C GLN A 121 9.72 -11.06 -4.18
N TYR A 122 9.19 -11.94 -5.01
CA TYR A 122 9.62 -12.16 -6.39
C TYR A 122 8.56 -11.61 -7.34
N SER A 123 8.97 -10.95 -8.41
CA SER A 123 8.06 -10.49 -9.44
C SER A 123 8.70 -10.55 -10.83
N THR A 124 7.87 -10.84 -11.82
CA THR A 124 8.23 -10.79 -13.24
C THR A 124 7.13 -10.08 -14.02
N ASN A 125 7.51 -9.30 -15.02
CA ASN A 125 6.58 -8.65 -15.92
C ASN A 125 6.28 -9.51 -17.16
N TRP A 126 7.05 -10.59 -17.36
CA TRP A 126 6.96 -11.49 -18.50
C TRP A 126 6.89 -12.93 -18.03
N LEU A 127 5.71 -13.39 -17.62
CA LEU A 127 5.52 -14.76 -17.14
C LEU A 127 5.97 -15.78 -18.18
N GLY A 128 6.97 -16.61 -17.80
CA GLY A 128 7.59 -17.58 -18.69
C GLY A 128 8.41 -16.98 -19.83
N GLY A 129 8.80 -15.70 -19.75
CA GLY A 129 9.63 -15.01 -20.73
C GLY A 129 8.95 -14.71 -22.08
N LYS A 130 7.67 -15.05 -22.26
CA LYS A 130 6.98 -14.96 -23.55
C LYS A 130 5.73 -14.09 -23.53
N ARG A 131 5.07 -13.94 -22.39
CA ARG A 131 3.79 -13.25 -22.29
C ARG A 131 3.92 -12.00 -21.43
N PRO A 132 3.40 -10.84 -21.86
CA PRO A 132 3.43 -9.60 -21.07
C PRO A 132 2.40 -9.65 -19.93
N ILE A 133 2.59 -10.60 -19.06
CA ILE A 133 1.76 -10.88 -17.88
C ILE A 133 2.65 -10.70 -16.67
N GLN A 134 2.25 -9.79 -15.79
CA GLN A 134 2.90 -9.61 -14.51
C GLN A 134 2.52 -10.76 -13.58
N PHE A 135 3.52 -11.36 -12.95
CA PHE A 135 3.33 -12.34 -11.89
C PHE A 135 4.17 -11.93 -10.69
N ASN A 136 3.60 -12.06 -9.51
CA ASN A 136 4.30 -11.78 -8.27
C ASN A 136 3.94 -12.81 -7.20
N VAL A 137 4.91 -13.19 -6.40
CA VAL A 137 4.72 -14.05 -5.23
C VAL A 137 5.54 -13.46 -4.09
N GLY A 138 4.99 -13.52 -2.89
CA GLY A 138 5.68 -12.99 -1.74
C GLY A 138 5.28 -13.67 -0.45
N VAL A 139 6.21 -13.60 0.50
CA VAL A 139 6.04 -14.07 1.87
C VAL A 139 6.42 -12.93 2.79
N SER A 140 5.61 -12.68 3.80
CA SER A 140 5.90 -11.69 4.82
C SER A 140 5.56 -12.20 6.21
N TYR A 141 6.34 -11.74 7.18
CA TYR A 141 6.10 -11.96 8.58
C TYR A 141 6.28 -10.64 9.32
N SER A 142 5.33 -10.31 10.17
CA SER A 142 5.45 -9.16 11.06
C SER A 142 5.04 -9.51 12.49
N LYS A 143 5.66 -8.82 13.43
CA LYS A 143 5.35 -8.88 14.84
C LYS A 143 5.27 -7.47 15.39
N GLN A 144 4.20 -7.18 16.11
CA GLN A 144 4.03 -5.93 16.83
C GLN A 144 3.65 -6.23 18.27
N THR A 145 4.27 -5.52 19.21
CA THR A 145 3.93 -5.58 20.64
C THR A 145 3.19 -4.30 21.03
N ASP A 146 2.35 -4.39 22.05
CA ASP A 146 1.69 -3.21 22.62
C ASP A 146 2.58 -2.52 23.66
N VAL A 147 2.30 -1.27 23.95
CA VAL A 147 2.91 -0.51 25.03
C VAL A 147 2.04 -0.56 26.27
N SER A 148 2.66 -0.53 27.44
CA SER A 148 1.92 -0.44 28.71
C SER A 148 1.12 0.87 28.77
N PRO A 149 -0.09 0.88 29.38
CA PRO A 149 -0.86 2.09 29.64
C PRO A 149 -0.05 3.18 30.39
N ASN A 150 0.88 2.76 31.23
CA ASN A 150 1.76 3.67 31.97
C ASN A 150 2.66 4.51 31.04
N TYR A 151 2.94 4.06 29.83
CA TYR A 151 3.66 4.85 28.84
C TYR A 151 2.91 6.12 28.47
N TYR A 152 1.64 6.01 28.17
CA TYR A 152 0.80 7.15 27.82
C TYR A 152 0.60 8.09 29.01
N ASN A 153 0.43 7.53 30.23
CA ASN A 153 0.24 8.31 31.43
C ASN A 153 1.53 9.02 31.87
N SER A 154 2.69 8.39 31.78
CA SER A 154 3.97 8.98 32.15
C SER A 154 4.39 10.12 31.20
N GLY A 155 4.13 9.96 29.89
CA GLY A 155 4.40 10.99 28.89
C GLY A 155 3.54 12.25 29.08
N TYR A 156 2.27 12.08 29.42
CA TYR A 156 1.35 13.20 29.64
C TYR A 156 1.65 13.96 30.95
N LEU A 157 1.87 13.24 32.03
CA LEU A 157 2.17 13.85 33.34
C LEU A 157 3.57 14.47 33.38
N ASN A 158 4.57 13.86 32.79
CA ASN A 158 5.92 14.45 32.70
C ASN A 158 5.96 15.65 31.77
N ASN A 159 5.23 15.66 30.66
CA ASN A 159 5.13 16.86 29.82
C ASN A 159 4.42 18.01 30.53
N TYR A 160 3.33 17.74 31.26
CA TYR A 160 2.61 18.78 31.98
C TYR A 160 3.46 19.38 33.09
N ASN A 161 4.18 18.56 33.85
CA ASN A 161 5.07 19.00 34.91
C ASN A 161 6.33 19.70 34.39
N ASN A 162 6.90 19.21 33.24
CA ASN A 162 8.07 19.83 32.61
C ASN A 162 7.75 21.18 31.95
N TYR A 163 6.53 21.37 31.40
CA TYR A 163 6.09 22.68 30.92
C TYR A 163 5.92 23.70 32.09
N ARG A 164 5.52 23.21 33.24
CA ARG A 164 5.32 24.07 34.42
C ARG A 164 6.63 24.49 35.11
N TYR A 165 7.69 23.70 34.96
CA TYR A 165 9.00 23.92 35.60
C TYR A 165 10.16 24.23 34.66
N GLY A 166 9.92 24.36 33.34
CA GLY A 166 10.92 24.84 32.36
C GLY A 166 12.06 23.87 32.04
N TYR A 167 11.95 22.60 32.41
CA TYR A 167 12.93 21.57 32.08
C TYR A 167 12.42 20.63 31.00
N GLY A 168 12.75 20.93 29.74
CA GLY A 168 12.47 20.06 28.59
C GLY A 168 13.54 18.98 28.44
N SER A 169 13.41 17.87 29.16
CA SER A 169 14.17 16.67 28.89
C SER A 169 13.23 15.58 28.35
N TYR A 170 13.29 15.31 27.05
CA TYR A 170 12.67 14.14 26.45
C TYR A 170 13.50 12.91 26.82
N ASN A 171 13.10 12.19 27.86
CA ASN A 171 13.71 10.91 28.21
C ASN A 171 13.23 9.83 27.25
N TYR A 172 13.85 9.72 26.08
CA TYR A 172 13.64 8.62 25.12
C TYR A 172 14.25 7.28 25.58
N ALA A 173 15.01 7.28 26.68
CA ALA A 173 15.79 6.13 27.12
C ALA A 173 14.99 4.96 27.71
N ASN A 174 13.68 5.11 27.96
CA ASN A 174 12.90 4.13 28.72
C ASN A 174 11.75 3.47 27.95
N TYR A 175 11.76 3.51 26.62
CA TYR A 175 10.68 2.92 25.80
C TYR A 175 10.57 1.40 26.02
N ASP A 176 11.68 0.70 26.12
CA ASP A 176 11.71 -0.73 26.39
C ASP A 176 11.10 -1.14 27.73
N ASN A 177 11.11 -0.25 28.74
CA ASN A 177 10.52 -0.50 30.05
C ASN A 177 8.97 -0.45 30.02
N TYR A 178 8.37 0.17 29.01
CA TYR A 178 6.93 0.27 28.88
C TYR A 178 6.33 -0.74 27.90
N ARG A 179 7.15 -1.51 27.24
CA ARG A 179 6.73 -2.58 26.34
C ARG A 179 6.13 -3.73 27.13
N ASP A 180 4.98 -4.20 26.70
CA ASP A 180 4.35 -5.42 27.23
C ASP A 180 4.59 -6.60 26.27
N PRO A 181 5.57 -7.47 26.51
CA PRO A 181 5.87 -8.62 25.64
C PRO A 181 4.74 -9.64 25.59
N ASN A 182 3.79 -9.58 26.54
CA ASN A 182 2.64 -10.47 26.61
C ASN A 182 1.46 -9.96 25.78
N LYS A 183 1.56 -8.77 25.19
CA LYS A 183 0.56 -8.19 24.30
C LYS A 183 1.16 -8.04 22.92
N TYR A 184 0.72 -8.87 22.00
CA TYR A 184 1.26 -8.83 20.65
C TYR A 184 0.27 -9.32 19.59
N VAL A 185 0.50 -8.86 18.37
CA VAL A 185 -0.01 -9.46 17.13
C VAL A 185 1.17 -9.91 16.27
N LYS A 186 1.09 -11.14 15.78
CA LYS A 186 1.99 -11.68 14.75
C LYS A 186 1.14 -11.98 13.53
N LEU A 187 1.64 -11.59 12.37
CA LEU A 187 1.01 -11.82 11.09
C LEU A 187 1.98 -12.52 10.16
N PHE A 188 1.62 -13.70 9.70
CA PHE A 188 2.28 -14.40 8.61
C PHE A 188 1.41 -14.28 7.37
N SER A 189 1.99 -13.95 6.22
CA SER A 189 1.26 -13.81 4.96
C SER A 189 2.06 -14.42 3.81
N ILE A 190 1.37 -15.14 2.95
CA ILE A 190 1.86 -15.60 1.66
C ILE A 190 0.84 -15.22 0.58
N TYR A 191 1.31 -14.73 -0.54
CA TYR A 191 0.44 -14.34 -1.64
C TYR A 191 1.04 -14.68 -2.99
N ALA A 192 0.16 -14.90 -3.96
CA ALA A 192 0.48 -15.02 -5.37
C ALA A 192 -0.45 -14.09 -6.16
N GLY A 193 0.13 -13.25 -7.00
CA GLY A 193 -0.60 -12.27 -7.79
C GLY A 193 -0.31 -12.42 -9.28
N TRP A 194 -1.31 -12.11 -10.06
CA TRP A 194 -1.29 -12.10 -11.51
C TRP A 194 -1.86 -10.78 -12.01
N GLY A 195 -1.23 -10.14 -12.99
CA GLY A 195 -1.67 -8.89 -13.57
C GLY A 195 -1.56 -8.88 -15.07
N LYS A 196 -2.57 -8.33 -15.74
CA LYS A 196 -2.58 -8.17 -17.19
C LYS A 196 -3.09 -6.79 -17.57
N ARG A 197 -2.36 -6.13 -18.47
CA ARG A 197 -2.86 -4.92 -19.12
C ARG A 197 -3.96 -5.30 -20.11
N LEU A 198 -5.04 -4.54 -20.08
CA LEU A 198 -6.17 -4.71 -20.99
C LEU A 198 -5.96 -3.80 -22.21
N ASN A 199 -6.56 -4.19 -23.35
CA ASN A 199 -6.57 -3.38 -24.55
C ASN A 199 -7.88 -2.61 -24.73
N TRP A 200 -8.89 -2.97 -23.93
CA TRP A 200 -10.22 -2.38 -23.97
C TRP A 200 -10.68 -2.06 -22.53
N PRO A 201 -11.33 -0.93 -22.28
CA PRO A 201 -11.73 0.17 -23.20
C PRO A 201 -10.56 1.03 -23.70
N ASP A 202 -9.48 1.13 -22.95
CA ASP A 202 -8.20 1.70 -23.35
C ASP A 202 -7.04 0.89 -22.76
N ASP A 203 -5.81 1.15 -23.20
CA ASP A 203 -4.62 0.42 -22.77
C ASP A 203 -4.00 0.93 -21.46
N TYR A 204 -4.68 1.82 -20.73
CA TYR A 204 -4.31 2.24 -19.37
C TYR A 204 -4.91 1.32 -18.29
N PHE A 205 -5.87 0.45 -18.65
CA PHE A 205 -6.47 -0.48 -17.72
C PHE A 205 -5.55 -1.68 -17.44
N THR A 206 -5.47 -2.05 -16.16
CA THR A 206 -4.80 -3.27 -15.69
C THR A 206 -5.75 -4.05 -14.80
N LEU A 207 -5.97 -5.31 -15.14
CA LEU A 207 -6.68 -6.26 -14.29
C LEU A 207 -5.65 -7.03 -13.48
N SER A 208 -5.85 -7.10 -12.17
CA SER A 208 -5.02 -7.89 -11.26
C SER A 208 -5.86 -8.84 -10.41
N LEU A 209 -5.33 -10.03 -10.20
CA LEU A 209 -5.87 -11.07 -9.34
C LEU A 209 -4.80 -11.43 -8.32
N GLN A 210 -5.14 -11.51 -7.05
CA GLN A 210 -4.20 -11.93 -6.00
C GLN A 210 -4.89 -12.89 -5.04
N LEU A 211 -4.33 -14.07 -4.93
CA LEU A 211 -4.68 -15.04 -3.90
C LEU A 211 -3.74 -14.82 -2.71
N GLN A 212 -4.29 -14.71 -1.51
CA GLN A 212 -3.53 -14.45 -0.30
C GLN A 212 -4.01 -15.35 0.83
N TYR A 213 -3.06 -15.88 1.57
CA TYR A 213 -3.29 -16.55 2.84
C TYR A 213 -2.58 -15.77 3.95
N GLN A 214 -3.30 -15.48 5.02
CA GLN A 214 -2.78 -14.78 6.20
C GLN A 214 -3.13 -15.57 7.45
N ARG A 215 -2.19 -15.63 8.39
CA ARG A 215 -2.40 -16.18 9.71
C ARG A 215 -2.09 -15.14 10.76
N TYR A 216 -3.12 -14.78 11.51
CA TYR A 216 -3.04 -13.91 12.67
C TYR A 216 -2.80 -14.74 13.92
N MET A 217 -1.90 -14.29 14.79
CA MET A 217 -1.65 -14.86 16.10
C MET A 217 -1.64 -13.71 17.10
N LEU A 218 -2.62 -13.72 18.01
CA LEU A 218 -2.87 -12.61 18.93
C LEU A 218 -2.73 -13.09 20.38
N ARG A 219 -2.20 -12.22 21.20
CA ARG A 219 -2.17 -12.38 22.65
C ARG A 219 -2.46 -11.04 23.31
N ASN A 220 -3.61 -10.98 24.02
CA ASN A 220 -4.10 -9.79 24.72
C ASN A 220 -4.08 -8.51 23.87
N TRP A 221 -4.40 -8.65 22.57
CA TRP A 221 -4.36 -7.55 21.60
C TRP A 221 -5.70 -6.82 21.60
N ARG A 222 -5.70 -5.57 22.07
CA ARG A 222 -6.93 -4.79 22.33
C ARG A 222 -7.53 -4.08 21.11
N TYR A 223 -6.78 -4.02 20.02
CA TYR A 223 -7.17 -3.20 18.85
C TYR A 223 -8.03 -3.95 17.84
N PHE A 224 -8.19 -5.24 17.99
CA PHE A 224 -9.11 -6.04 17.20
C PHE A 224 -10.28 -6.56 18.03
N ILE A 225 -11.37 -6.90 17.37
CA ILE A 225 -12.54 -7.53 18.02
C ILE A 225 -12.13 -8.85 18.71
N MET A 226 -11.24 -9.61 18.07
CA MET A 226 -10.62 -10.80 18.66
C MET A 226 -9.28 -10.41 19.28
N SER A 227 -9.13 -10.62 20.58
CA SER A 227 -7.93 -10.24 21.33
C SER A 227 -6.93 -11.37 21.58
N ASN A 228 -7.38 -12.62 21.57
CA ASN A 228 -6.55 -13.79 21.84
C ASN A 228 -6.80 -14.91 20.82
N GLY A 229 -5.78 -15.72 20.58
CA GLY A 229 -5.86 -16.90 19.73
C GLY A 229 -5.27 -16.72 18.34
N SER A 230 -5.66 -17.55 17.41
CA SER A 230 -5.20 -17.50 16.02
C SER A 230 -6.36 -17.55 15.03
N ALA A 231 -6.22 -16.82 13.94
CA ALA A 231 -7.20 -16.79 12.85
C ALA A 231 -6.52 -16.96 11.51
N ASN A 232 -7.20 -17.61 10.58
CA ASN A 232 -6.74 -17.82 9.21
C ASN A 232 -7.64 -17.03 8.27
N ASN A 233 -7.03 -16.34 7.32
CA ASN A 233 -7.69 -15.57 6.28
C ASN A 233 -7.19 -16.05 4.91
N LEU A 234 -8.05 -16.66 4.13
CA LEU A 234 -7.79 -17.01 2.74
C LEU A 234 -8.67 -16.14 1.87
N ASN A 235 -8.07 -15.25 1.09
CA ASN A 235 -8.82 -14.31 0.28
C ASN A 235 -8.33 -14.25 -1.16
N LEU A 236 -9.24 -13.90 -2.05
CA LEU A 236 -8.99 -13.56 -3.44
C LEU A 236 -9.33 -12.08 -3.64
N ASN A 237 -8.33 -11.31 -4.04
CA ASN A 237 -8.49 -9.91 -4.43
C ASN A 237 -8.53 -9.80 -5.96
N ILE A 238 -9.54 -9.13 -6.46
CA ILE A 238 -9.71 -8.80 -7.88
C ILE A 238 -9.69 -7.29 -7.97
N ALA A 239 -8.78 -6.71 -8.74
CA ALA A 239 -8.70 -5.27 -8.88
C ALA A 239 -8.55 -4.83 -10.33
N LEU A 240 -9.34 -3.83 -10.69
CA LEU A 240 -9.26 -3.12 -11.96
C LEU A 240 -8.71 -1.72 -11.69
N ASN A 241 -7.54 -1.45 -12.25
CA ASN A 241 -6.86 -0.17 -12.10
C ASN A 241 -6.71 0.52 -13.45
N ARG A 242 -6.81 1.85 -13.45
CA ARG A 242 -6.52 2.68 -14.61
C ARG A 242 -5.67 3.87 -14.18
N THR A 243 -4.52 4.04 -14.80
CA THR A 243 -3.63 5.16 -14.52
C THR A 243 -3.24 5.84 -15.82
N SER A 244 -3.72 7.08 -16.00
CA SER A 244 -3.46 7.90 -17.20
C SER A 244 -2.81 9.25 -16.87
N THR A 245 -2.17 9.35 -15.69
CA THR A 245 -1.49 10.58 -15.27
C THR A 245 -0.24 10.87 -16.10
N ASP A 246 -0.03 12.15 -16.40
CA ASP A 246 1.11 12.64 -17.20
C ASP A 246 2.45 12.60 -16.45
N ASN A 247 2.41 12.67 -15.11
CA ASN A 247 3.61 12.65 -14.27
C ASN A 247 3.31 11.97 -12.93
N GLN A 248 4.29 11.28 -12.36
CA GLN A 248 4.12 10.57 -11.09
C GLN A 248 4.24 11.48 -9.86
N LEU A 249 5.13 12.47 -9.90
CA LEU A 249 5.43 13.34 -8.75
C LEU A 249 4.47 14.52 -8.64
N PHE A 250 4.23 15.19 -9.77
CA PHE A 250 3.30 16.31 -9.87
C PHE A 250 2.41 16.14 -11.11
N PRO A 251 1.37 15.28 -11.01
CA PRO A 251 0.40 15.12 -12.09
C PRO A 251 -0.35 16.43 -12.34
N ARG A 252 -0.39 16.86 -13.60
CA ARG A 252 -1.12 18.04 -14.07
C ARG A 252 -2.42 17.66 -14.76
N ARG A 253 -2.43 16.50 -15.40
CA ARG A 253 -3.56 15.99 -16.19
C ARG A 253 -3.68 14.48 -16.02
N GLY A 254 -4.89 13.97 -16.26
CA GLY A 254 -5.16 12.55 -16.22
C GLY A 254 -5.90 12.11 -14.97
N SER A 255 -6.02 10.82 -14.81
CA SER A 255 -6.76 10.21 -13.70
C SER A 255 -6.13 8.91 -13.25
N ASP A 256 -6.32 8.62 -11.96
CA ASP A 256 -6.11 7.32 -11.35
C ASP A 256 -7.43 6.79 -10.86
N PHE A 257 -7.75 5.59 -11.24
CA PHE A 257 -8.99 4.91 -10.88
C PHE A 257 -8.69 3.49 -10.45
N SER A 258 -9.32 3.03 -9.37
CA SER A 258 -9.18 1.67 -8.86
C SER A 258 -10.50 1.18 -8.29
N VAL A 259 -10.96 0.03 -8.76
CA VAL A 259 -12.04 -0.76 -8.15
C VAL A 259 -11.46 -2.08 -7.71
N SER A 260 -11.66 -2.48 -6.46
CA SER A 260 -11.24 -3.79 -5.99
C SER A 260 -12.33 -4.48 -5.19
N LEU A 261 -12.37 -5.79 -5.36
CA LEU A 261 -13.20 -6.72 -4.63
C LEU A 261 -12.30 -7.77 -3.99
N THR A 262 -12.31 -7.84 -2.69
CA THR A 262 -11.68 -8.94 -1.94
C THR A 262 -12.75 -9.84 -1.38
N ILE A 263 -12.66 -11.12 -1.65
CA ILE A 263 -13.61 -12.12 -1.20
C ILE A 263 -12.89 -13.28 -0.50
N THR A 264 -13.53 -13.82 0.51
CA THR A 264 -13.13 -15.06 1.17
C THR A 264 -14.15 -16.15 0.88
N PRO A 265 -13.81 -17.43 1.06
CA PRO A 265 -14.80 -18.48 1.07
C PRO A 265 -15.84 -18.24 2.19
N PRO A 266 -17.13 -18.54 1.97
CA PRO A 266 -18.20 -18.37 2.97
C PRO A 266 -18.23 -19.55 3.94
N TRP A 267 -17.22 -19.64 4.81
CA TRP A 267 -17.00 -20.75 5.74
C TRP A 267 -18.21 -21.06 6.61
N SER A 268 -18.93 -20.01 7.07
CA SER A 268 -20.11 -20.17 7.91
C SER A 268 -21.29 -20.87 7.22
N LYS A 269 -21.30 -20.90 5.89
CA LYS A 269 -22.32 -21.64 5.14
C LYS A 269 -21.99 -23.12 4.98
N TRP A 270 -20.72 -23.48 5.19
CA TRP A 270 -20.23 -24.85 4.98
C TRP A 270 -20.06 -25.66 6.27
N ASP A 271 -19.78 -24.99 7.40
CA ASP A 271 -19.49 -25.63 8.67
C ASP A 271 -20.72 -25.82 9.57
N HIS A 272 -21.87 -25.28 9.17
CA HIS A 272 -23.18 -25.44 9.85
C HIS A 272 -23.21 -25.08 11.35
N LYS A 273 -22.29 -24.20 11.80
CA LYS A 273 -22.21 -23.76 13.19
C LYS A 273 -23.22 -22.67 13.53
N ASP A 274 -23.70 -22.67 14.76
CA ASP A 274 -24.55 -21.60 15.27
C ASP A 274 -23.73 -20.39 15.75
N TYR A 275 -23.42 -19.51 14.84
CA TYR A 275 -22.66 -18.28 15.11
C TYR A 275 -23.44 -17.25 15.94
N ALA A 276 -24.74 -17.41 16.13
CA ALA A 276 -25.53 -16.50 16.96
C ALA A 276 -25.24 -16.66 18.45
N HIS A 277 -24.89 -17.88 18.87
CA HIS A 277 -24.60 -18.19 20.28
C HIS A 277 -23.12 -18.25 20.62
N LEU A 278 -22.22 -18.27 19.63
CA LEU A 278 -20.78 -18.27 19.87
C LEU A 278 -20.24 -16.90 20.26
N ALA A 279 -19.50 -16.82 21.37
CA ALA A 279 -18.82 -15.64 21.88
C ALA A 279 -19.75 -14.43 22.07
N THR A 280 -20.91 -14.62 22.67
CA THR A 280 -21.88 -13.57 22.97
C THR A 280 -21.70 -12.98 24.35
N ASP A 281 -21.41 -13.83 25.35
CA ASP A 281 -21.17 -13.40 26.73
C ASP A 281 -19.69 -13.26 27.04
N ARG A 282 -19.23 -12.01 27.18
CA ARG A 282 -17.83 -11.68 27.50
C ARG A 282 -17.38 -12.16 28.89
N ASN A 283 -18.31 -12.42 29.80
CA ASN A 283 -18.01 -12.87 31.15
C ASN A 283 -17.98 -14.41 31.25
N SER A 284 -18.33 -15.12 30.17
CA SER A 284 -18.27 -16.59 30.16
C SER A 284 -16.82 -17.07 30.25
N PRO A 285 -16.52 -18.08 31.07
CA PRO A 285 -15.19 -18.68 31.13
C PRO A 285 -14.77 -19.34 29.81
N THR A 286 -15.72 -19.68 28.94
CA THR A 286 -15.50 -20.27 27.61
C THR A 286 -15.36 -19.22 26.50
N TYR A 287 -15.57 -17.94 26.81
CA TYR A 287 -15.59 -16.85 25.80
C TYR A 287 -14.37 -16.85 24.87
N SER A 288 -13.17 -17.02 25.41
CA SER A 288 -11.93 -17.03 24.62
C SER A 288 -11.85 -18.22 23.65
N GLN A 289 -12.34 -19.38 24.08
CA GLN A 289 -12.41 -20.59 23.25
C GLN A 289 -13.47 -20.45 22.15
N GLU A 290 -14.63 -19.90 22.50
CA GLU A 290 -15.69 -19.59 21.56
C GLU A 290 -15.28 -18.55 20.52
N GLN A 291 -14.53 -17.50 20.91
CA GLN A 291 -13.95 -16.55 19.98
C GLN A 291 -12.96 -17.22 19.02
N GLN A 292 -12.09 -18.12 19.56
CA GLN A 292 -11.14 -18.87 18.74
C GLN A 292 -11.88 -19.75 17.73
N GLU A 293 -12.95 -20.38 18.11
CA GLU A 293 -13.78 -21.20 17.23
C GLU A 293 -14.50 -20.35 16.18
N LYS A 294 -15.12 -19.24 16.59
CA LYS A 294 -15.84 -18.30 15.74
C LYS A 294 -14.96 -17.72 14.62
N TYR A 295 -13.73 -17.33 14.96
CA TYR A 295 -12.82 -16.61 14.06
C TYR A 295 -11.67 -17.48 13.53
N ARG A 296 -11.73 -18.81 13.71
CA ARG A 296 -10.71 -19.73 13.18
C ARG A 296 -10.46 -19.52 11.69
N TRP A 297 -11.50 -19.30 10.93
CA TRP A 297 -11.47 -18.90 9.53
C TRP A 297 -12.26 -17.60 9.37
N VAL A 298 -11.58 -16.56 8.90
CA VAL A 298 -12.20 -15.26 8.66
C VAL A 298 -13.01 -15.32 7.38
N GLU A 299 -14.15 -14.62 7.37
CA GLU A 299 -14.98 -14.51 6.17
C GLU A 299 -15.50 -13.09 6.00
N TYR A 300 -15.45 -12.60 4.77
CA TYR A 300 -15.95 -11.29 4.38
C TYR A 300 -15.96 -11.11 2.86
N HIS A 301 -16.63 -10.06 2.41
CA HIS A 301 -16.44 -9.46 1.11
C HIS A 301 -16.18 -7.95 1.28
N LYS A 302 -15.14 -7.45 0.65
CA LYS A 302 -14.68 -6.07 0.80
C LYS A 302 -14.62 -5.39 -0.56
N TRP A 303 -15.40 -4.33 -0.70
CA TRP A 303 -15.45 -3.51 -1.90
C TRP A 303 -14.73 -2.22 -1.65
N LYS A 304 -13.88 -1.80 -2.56
CA LYS A 304 -13.20 -0.51 -2.50
C LYS A 304 -13.23 0.17 -3.86
N PHE A 305 -13.49 1.46 -3.80
CA PHE A 305 -13.42 2.35 -4.94
C PHE A 305 -12.52 3.52 -4.59
N LYS A 306 -11.58 3.84 -5.48
CA LYS A 306 -10.69 5.00 -5.37
C LYS A 306 -10.60 5.67 -6.72
N ALA A 307 -10.82 6.98 -6.75
CA ALA A 307 -10.66 7.78 -7.96
C ALA A 307 -9.93 9.08 -7.61
N ARG A 308 -8.98 9.48 -8.44
CA ARG A 308 -8.34 10.78 -8.41
C ARG A 308 -8.31 11.34 -9.81
N THR A 309 -8.59 12.62 -9.95
CA THR A 309 -8.44 13.33 -11.22
C THR A 309 -7.54 14.54 -11.03
N PHE A 310 -6.84 14.91 -12.07
CA PHE A 310 -5.93 16.05 -12.10
C PHE A 310 -6.27 16.92 -13.30
N THR A 311 -6.56 18.19 -13.03
CA THR A 311 -6.95 19.17 -14.04
C THR A 311 -6.07 20.41 -13.92
N ALA A 312 -5.27 20.69 -14.94
CA ALA A 312 -4.51 21.92 -15.01
C ALA A 312 -5.46 23.09 -15.26
N LEU A 313 -5.51 24.04 -14.34
CA LEU A 313 -6.38 25.23 -14.44
C LEU A 313 -5.73 26.37 -15.23
N THR A 314 -4.40 26.39 -15.29
CA THR A 314 -3.62 27.40 -16.02
C THR A 314 -2.63 26.72 -16.97
N SER A 315 -2.11 27.49 -17.93
CA SER A 315 -1.16 27.00 -18.92
C SER A 315 0.29 27.03 -18.39
N GLY A 316 1.18 26.25 -19.01
CA GLY A 316 2.61 26.24 -18.71
C GLY A 316 3.06 25.09 -17.83
N GLN A 317 4.36 25.02 -17.57
CA GLN A 317 4.95 23.98 -16.71
C GLN A 317 4.60 24.19 -15.23
N LYS A 318 4.66 25.46 -14.78
CA LYS A 318 4.21 25.87 -13.45
C LYS A 318 2.77 26.34 -13.54
N CYS A 319 1.83 25.45 -13.28
CA CYS A 319 0.40 25.72 -13.39
C CYS A 319 -0.33 25.35 -12.10
N PHE A 320 -1.45 26.01 -11.86
CA PHE A 320 -2.40 25.56 -10.84
C PHE A 320 -3.05 24.27 -11.29
N VAL A 321 -3.09 23.29 -10.41
CA VAL A 321 -3.71 21.98 -10.63
C VAL A 321 -4.77 21.74 -9.59
N LEU A 322 -5.98 21.46 -10.05
CA LEU A 322 -7.04 20.95 -9.19
C LEU A 322 -6.97 19.43 -9.17
N MET A 323 -6.75 18.86 -7.98
CA MET A 323 -6.87 17.43 -7.74
C MET A 323 -8.18 17.17 -7.01
N THR A 324 -8.98 16.26 -7.57
CA THR A 324 -10.14 15.71 -6.88
C THR A 324 -9.89 14.27 -6.49
N ARG A 325 -10.42 13.85 -5.34
CA ARG A 325 -10.35 12.48 -4.85
C ARG A 325 -11.70 12.06 -4.32
N VAL A 326 -12.11 10.86 -4.68
CA VAL A 326 -13.27 10.18 -4.11
C VAL A 326 -12.85 8.75 -3.77
N GLU A 327 -13.05 8.35 -2.54
CA GLU A 327 -12.76 7.01 -2.06
C GLU A 327 -13.92 6.53 -1.20
N PHE A 328 -14.31 5.29 -1.36
CA PHE A 328 -15.20 4.62 -0.44
C PHE A 328 -14.89 3.13 -0.36
N GLY A 329 -15.24 2.54 0.76
CA GLY A 329 -15.08 1.12 0.99
C GLY A 329 -16.23 0.57 1.82
N LEU A 330 -16.61 -0.65 1.50
CA LEU A 330 -17.67 -1.38 2.17
C LEU A 330 -17.15 -2.77 2.54
N LEU A 331 -17.27 -3.13 3.80
CA LEU A 331 -16.92 -4.43 4.32
C LEU A 331 -18.19 -5.15 4.77
N GLY A 332 -18.58 -6.17 4.01
CA GLY A 332 -19.74 -6.99 4.31
C GLY A 332 -19.36 -8.36 4.87
N SER A 333 -20.33 -9.03 5.45
CA SER A 333 -20.19 -10.39 5.97
C SER A 333 -21.23 -11.31 5.34
N TYR A 334 -20.87 -12.58 5.13
CA TYR A 334 -21.85 -13.59 4.64
C TYR A 334 -22.82 -14.04 5.73
N ASN A 335 -22.38 -13.95 7.00
CA ASN A 335 -23.19 -14.19 8.19
C ASN A 335 -23.13 -12.96 9.09
N LYS A 336 -24.31 -12.40 9.43
CA LYS A 336 -24.44 -11.20 10.27
C LYS A 336 -23.83 -11.35 11.67
N ASN A 337 -23.77 -12.58 12.18
CA ASN A 337 -23.22 -12.90 13.49
C ASN A 337 -21.70 -13.19 13.46
N LYS A 338 -21.08 -13.17 12.27
CA LYS A 338 -19.64 -13.44 12.07
C LYS A 338 -19.02 -12.34 11.21
N LYS A 339 -18.99 -11.13 11.75
CA LYS A 339 -18.29 -10.01 11.09
C LYS A 339 -16.78 -10.20 11.17
N SER A 340 -16.04 -9.78 10.13
CA SER A 340 -14.57 -9.87 10.15
C SER A 340 -13.99 -9.06 11.30
N PRO A 341 -13.06 -9.64 12.09
CA PRO A 341 -12.46 -8.95 13.22
C PRO A 341 -11.23 -8.10 12.85
N PHE A 342 -10.66 -8.24 11.64
CA PHE A 342 -9.37 -7.65 11.26
C PHE A 342 -9.45 -6.64 10.11
N GLU A 343 -10.38 -6.83 9.18
CA GLU A 343 -10.44 -6.12 7.89
C GLU A 343 -11.10 -4.74 7.97
N THR A 344 -11.39 -4.28 9.17
CA THR A 344 -12.06 -3.00 9.41
C THR A 344 -11.20 -1.81 8.98
N TYR A 345 -11.86 -0.70 8.66
CA TYR A 345 -11.19 0.55 8.29
C TYR A 345 -10.89 1.38 9.53
N TYR A 346 -9.65 1.82 9.62
CA TYR A 346 -9.17 2.71 10.69
C TYR A 346 -9.02 4.11 10.14
N MET A 347 -9.90 5.04 10.55
CA MET A 347 -10.03 6.34 9.91
C MET A 347 -9.62 7.49 10.82
N GLY A 348 -8.86 8.42 10.26
CA GLY A 348 -8.31 9.61 10.91
C GLY A 348 -6.80 9.73 10.69
N GLY A 349 -6.26 10.89 11.05
CA GLY A 349 -4.84 11.17 10.93
C GLY A 349 -4.41 11.70 9.55
N ASP A 350 -3.15 12.03 9.43
CA ASP A 350 -2.54 12.60 8.23
C ASP A 350 -2.27 11.57 7.12
N GLY A 351 -2.43 10.29 7.42
CA GLY A 351 -2.11 9.19 6.51
C GLY A 351 -0.62 8.95 6.34
N MET A 352 0.23 9.57 7.17
CA MET A 352 1.69 9.44 7.14
C MET A 352 2.24 8.47 8.18
N SER A 353 1.44 8.12 9.19
CA SER A 353 1.86 7.19 10.23
C SER A 353 2.08 5.80 9.64
N GLY A 354 3.32 5.47 9.33
CA GLY A 354 3.72 4.17 8.80
C GLY A 354 3.57 2.97 9.76
N TYR A 355 2.79 3.14 10.85
CA TYR A 355 2.67 2.18 11.95
C TYR A 355 1.29 1.59 12.14
N SER A 356 0.42 1.77 11.18
CA SER A 356 -0.98 1.42 11.35
C SER A 356 -1.30 -0.07 11.25
N THR A 357 -0.36 -0.89 10.84
CA THR A 357 -0.58 -2.34 10.66
C THR A 357 -0.99 -3.09 11.92
N GLY A 358 -0.76 -2.51 13.11
CA GLY A 358 -1.18 -3.11 14.38
C GLY A 358 -2.61 -2.79 14.80
N TYR A 359 -3.21 -1.75 14.22
CA TYR A 359 -4.54 -1.28 14.61
C TYR A 359 -5.62 -1.70 13.62
N ALA A 360 -5.27 -1.78 12.35
CA ALA A 360 -6.16 -2.22 11.29
C ALA A 360 -5.33 -2.58 10.05
N GLU A 361 -5.89 -3.42 9.19
CA GLU A 361 -5.32 -3.75 7.88
C GLU A 361 -5.23 -2.50 6.98
N GLU A 362 -6.16 -1.59 7.12
CA GLU A 362 -6.25 -0.41 6.26
C GLU A 362 -6.53 0.86 7.03
N THR A 363 -5.59 1.80 6.92
CA THR A 363 -5.71 3.14 7.50
C THR A 363 -6.13 4.14 6.45
N ILE A 364 -7.17 4.89 6.76
CA ILE A 364 -7.71 5.94 5.90
C ILE A 364 -7.38 7.29 6.56
N GLY A 365 -6.44 8.03 6.00
CA GLY A 365 -6.10 9.34 6.52
C GLY A 365 -7.20 10.37 6.24
N LEU A 366 -7.53 11.18 7.23
CA LEU A 366 -8.30 12.42 7.09
C LEU A 366 -7.58 13.50 7.88
N ARG A 367 -6.97 14.44 7.18
CA ARG A 367 -6.15 15.51 7.78
C ARG A 367 -6.98 16.37 8.72
N GLY A 368 -6.38 16.82 9.83
CA GLY A 368 -7.08 17.61 10.85
C GLY A 368 -7.81 16.78 11.92
N TYR A 369 -7.72 15.45 11.83
CA TYR A 369 -8.23 14.54 12.86
C TYR A 369 -7.11 13.65 13.38
N GLU A 370 -7.19 13.24 14.64
CA GLU A 370 -6.24 12.28 15.22
C GLU A 370 -6.37 10.90 14.59
N ASN A 371 -5.29 10.12 14.64
CA ASN A 371 -5.27 8.77 14.10
C ASN A 371 -6.40 7.92 14.72
N GLY A 372 -7.24 7.37 13.84
CA GLY A 372 -8.34 6.48 14.23
C GLY A 372 -9.52 7.15 14.93
N SER A 373 -9.48 8.47 15.18
CA SER A 373 -10.53 9.19 15.94
C SER A 373 -11.93 9.10 15.29
N LEU A 374 -12.00 8.84 14.01
CA LEU A 374 -13.25 8.67 13.26
C LEU A 374 -13.69 7.21 13.15
N THR A 375 -12.94 6.27 13.70
CA THR A 375 -13.31 4.85 13.67
C THR A 375 -14.31 4.56 14.78
N PRO A 376 -15.52 4.09 14.48
CA PRO A 376 -16.49 3.75 15.50
C PRO A 376 -15.93 2.71 16.49
N TYR A 377 -16.07 2.98 17.78
CA TYR A 377 -15.60 2.13 18.88
C TYR A 377 -14.13 1.69 18.77
N GLY A 378 -13.31 2.44 18.03
CA GLY A 378 -11.88 2.18 17.82
C GLY A 378 -11.55 1.03 16.86
N ALA A 379 -12.49 0.16 16.49
CA ALA A 379 -12.25 -1.03 15.67
C ALA A 379 -13.39 -1.40 14.71
N GLU A 380 -14.53 -0.70 14.77
CA GLU A 380 -15.75 -1.13 14.06
C GLU A 380 -16.07 -0.29 12.82
N GLY A 381 -15.06 0.06 12.03
CA GLY A 381 -15.23 0.72 10.73
C GLY A 381 -15.54 -0.30 9.62
N TYR A 382 -16.81 -0.55 9.33
CA TYR A 382 -17.24 -1.49 8.27
C TYR A 382 -17.58 -0.79 6.95
N ALA A 383 -17.72 0.52 6.97
CA ALA A 383 -17.82 1.33 5.78
C ALA A 383 -17.05 2.63 5.98
N TYR A 384 -16.53 3.21 4.91
CA TYR A 384 -15.95 4.55 4.93
C TYR A 384 -16.22 5.29 3.63
N SER A 385 -16.20 6.61 3.71
CA SER A 385 -16.13 7.49 2.56
C SER A 385 -15.15 8.63 2.83
N ARG A 386 -14.40 9.00 1.81
CA ARG A 386 -13.48 10.13 1.83
C ARG A 386 -13.54 10.89 0.51
N MET A 387 -13.67 12.20 0.60
CA MET A 387 -13.58 13.12 -0.53
C MET A 387 -12.52 14.16 -0.25
N SER A 388 -11.78 14.59 -1.27
CA SER A 388 -10.78 15.65 -1.14
C SER A 388 -10.75 16.50 -2.39
N LEU A 389 -10.61 17.81 -2.19
CA LEU A 389 -10.26 18.77 -3.23
C LEU A 389 -8.92 19.39 -2.80
N GLU A 390 -7.94 19.40 -3.70
CA GLU A 390 -6.65 20.07 -3.46
C GLU A 390 -6.34 21.00 -4.63
N LEU A 391 -6.11 22.26 -4.34
CA LEU A 391 -5.52 23.21 -5.29
C LEU A 391 -4.01 23.22 -5.07
N ARG A 392 -3.24 22.85 -6.07
CA ARG A 392 -1.80 22.68 -6.01
C ARG A 392 -1.08 23.67 -6.90
N TYR A 393 0.07 24.17 -6.44
CA TYR A 393 0.95 25.01 -7.25
C TYR A 393 2.41 24.62 -7.07
N PRO A 394 3.17 24.34 -8.16
CA PRO A 394 4.56 23.91 -8.06
C PRO A 394 5.49 25.11 -7.95
N PHE A 395 6.33 25.12 -6.92
CA PHE A 395 7.41 26.07 -6.76
C PHE A 395 8.66 25.62 -7.54
N LEU A 396 8.99 24.33 -7.42
CA LEU A 396 10.12 23.69 -8.09
C LEU A 396 9.69 22.36 -8.72
N LEU A 397 10.10 22.14 -9.97
CA LEU A 397 9.87 20.90 -10.72
C LEU A 397 11.22 20.37 -11.22
N GLY A 398 11.45 19.08 -11.15
CA GLY A 398 12.68 18.42 -11.57
C GLY A 398 13.05 17.27 -10.64
N ASN A 399 14.34 17.03 -10.46
CA ASN A 399 14.85 16.01 -9.55
C ASN A 399 14.35 16.24 -8.12
N THR A 400 14.35 17.49 -7.66
CA THR A 400 13.64 17.93 -6.46
C THR A 400 12.34 18.59 -6.88
N THR A 401 11.21 18.09 -6.37
CA THR A 401 9.89 18.67 -6.67
C THR A 401 9.28 19.21 -5.39
N ILE A 402 8.94 20.52 -5.40
CA ILE A 402 8.33 21.22 -4.27
C ILE A 402 7.06 21.89 -4.75
N TYR A 403 5.94 21.62 -4.06
CA TYR A 403 4.69 22.31 -4.34
C TYR A 403 3.87 22.59 -3.08
N GLY A 404 3.21 23.73 -3.10
CA GLY A 404 2.22 24.11 -2.11
C GLY A 404 0.84 23.60 -2.49
N LEU A 405 -0.01 23.40 -1.50
CA LEU A 405 -1.39 23.00 -1.70
C LEU A 405 -2.31 23.59 -0.64
N GLY A 406 -3.51 23.96 -1.08
CA GLY A 406 -4.66 24.17 -0.21
C GLY A 406 -5.62 23.01 -0.38
N PHE A 407 -6.23 22.53 0.69
CA PHE A 407 -7.13 21.37 0.62
C PHE A 407 -8.40 21.56 1.43
N VAL A 408 -9.45 20.90 0.96
CA VAL A 408 -10.68 20.63 1.70
C VAL A 408 -10.91 19.12 1.64
N GLU A 409 -11.14 18.49 2.80
CA GLU A 409 -11.42 17.06 2.90
C GLU A 409 -12.72 16.84 3.66
N ALA A 410 -13.44 15.79 3.28
CA ALA A 410 -14.60 15.31 3.98
C ALA A 410 -14.57 13.78 4.04
N GLY A 411 -14.95 13.20 5.17
CA GLY A 411 -14.99 11.75 5.31
C GLY A 411 -15.60 11.30 6.62
N ASN A 412 -16.00 10.04 6.67
CA ASN A 412 -16.51 9.39 7.86
C ASN A 412 -16.37 7.86 7.74
N ALA A 413 -16.49 7.16 8.87
CA ALA A 413 -16.58 5.72 8.95
C ALA A 413 -17.84 5.30 9.72
N TRP A 414 -18.43 4.16 9.35
CA TRP A 414 -19.68 3.66 9.91
C TRP A 414 -19.54 2.21 10.39
N THR A 415 -20.31 1.86 11.42
CA THR A 415 -20.33 0.52 12.04
C THR A 415 -20.96 -0.55 11.17
N GLU A 416 -21.73 -0.16 10.17
CA GLU A 416 -22.46 -1.09 9.27
C GLU A 416 -22.53 -0.50 7.87
N THR A 417 -22.51 -1.37 6.88
CA THR A 417 -22.69 -0.97 5.48
C THR A 417 -24.07 -0.37 5.21
N SER A 418 -25.09 -0.83 5.97
CA SER A 418 -26.47 -0.31 5.90
C SER A 418 -26.60 1.13 6.40
N LYS A 419 -25.69 1.57 7.28
CA LYS A 419 -25.67 2.92 7.84
C LYS A 419 -24.81 3.91 7.01
N PHE A 420 -24.26 3.44 5.91
CA PHE A 420 -23.47 4.28 5.03
C PHE A 420 -24.28 5.46 4.50
N ASN A 421 -23.83 6.67 4.85
CA ASN A 421 -24.43 7.92 4.38
C ASN A 421 -23.36 8.87 3.87
N PRO A 422 -23.19 9.04 2.57
CA PRO A 422 -22.14 9.88 1.98
C PRO A 422 -22.28 11.37 2.30
N PHE A 423 -23.39 11.81 2.89
CA PHE A 423 -23.62 13.21 3.29
C PHE A 423 -23.33 13.47 4.76
N ASP A 424 -23.24 12.45 5.61
CA ASP A 424 -22.84 12.56 7.00
C ASP A 424 -21.30 12.46 7.11
N MET A 425 -20.61 13.56 6.79
CA MET A 425 -19.14 13.60 6.76
C MET A 425 -18.58 14.62 7.69
N LYS A 426 -17.51 14.25 8.38
CA LYS A 426 -16.61 15.17 9.08
C LYS A 426 -15.76 15.90 8.06
N ARG A 427 -15.47 17.18 8.28
CA ARG A 427 -14.83 18.07 7.32
C ARG A 427 -13.58 18.69 7.90
N SER A 428 -12.59 18.91 7.06
CA SER A 428 -11.37 19.64 7.39
C SER A 428 -10.91 20.47 6.19
N ALA A 429 -10.15 21.53 6.48
CA ALA A 429 -9.50 22.36 5.47
C ALA A 429 -8.14 22.78 5.99
N GLY A 430 -7.19 23.01 5.10
CA GLY A 430 -5.85 23.43 5.50
C GLY A 430 -4.95 23.72 4.31
N LEU A 431 -3.74 24.12 4.66
CA LEU A 431 -2.64 24.37 3.73
C LEU A 431 -1.52 23.38 4.00
N GLY A 432 -0.72 23.07 2.99
CA GLY A 432 0.42 22.18 3.14
C GLY A 432 1.47 22.40 2.07
N VAL A 433 2.66 21.88 2.33
CA VAL A 433 3.75 21.82 1.37
C VAL A 433 4.19 20.38 1.21
N ARG A 434 4.46 19.98 -0.02
CA ARG A 434 5.03 18.66 -0.33
C ARG A 434 6.39 18.85 -0.97
N ILE A 435 7.37 18.14 -0.45
CA ILE A 435 8.75 18.17 -0.91
C ILE A 435 9.14 16.74 -1.29
N PHE A 436 9.54 16.54 -2.53
CA PHE A 436 10.14 15.30 -2.98
C PHE A 436 11.65 15.51 -3.13
N LEU A 437 12.41 14.67 -2.41
CA LEU A 437 13.87 14.60 -2.51
C LEU A 437 14.25 13.23 -3.07
N PRO A 438 15.13 13.15 -4.09
CA PRO A 438 15.48 11.89 -4.77
C PRO A 438 15.98 10.78 -3.83
N MET A 439 16.70 11.16 -2.75
CA MET A 439 17.27 10.21 -1.79
C MET A 439 16.37 9.91 -0.59
N VAL A 440 15.38 10.73 -0.31
CA VAL A 440 14.55 10.66 0.91
C VAL A 440 13.10 10.31 0.58
N GLY A 441 12.68 10.54 -0.67
CA GLY A 441 11.30 10.35 -1.09
C GLY A 441 10.41 11.57 -0.84
N MET A 442 9.09 11.35 -0.73
CA MET A 442 8.11 12.43 -0.58
C MET A 442 7.90 12.76 0.89
N MET A 443 8.30 13.95 1.30
CA MET A 443 7.95 14.54 2.59
C MET A 443 6.66 15.37 2.47
N ARG A 444 5.80 15.28 3.47
CA ARG A 444 4.51 15.98 3.55
C ARG A 444 4.43 16.72 4.89
N SER A 445 3.92 17.91 4.88
CA SER A 445 3.56 18.67 6.09
C SER A 445 2.09 19.03 6.04
#